data_5213694cd149391a73ddf2951d26c1ff
#
_entry.id   5213694cd149391a73ddf2951d26c1ff
#
_cell.length_a   1.000
_cell.length_b   1.000
_cell.length_c   1.000
_cell.angle_alpha   90.00
_cell.angle_beta   90.00
_cell.angle_gamma   90.00
#
_symmetry.space_group_name_H-M   'P 1'
#
loop_
_entity.id
_entity.type
_entity.pdbx_description
1 polymer ?
#
loop_
_entity_poly.entity_id
_entity_poly.type
_entity_poly.pdbx_seq_one_letter_code
_entity_poly.pdbx_strand_id
1 'polypeptide(L)'
;GEPYGLKFPVITIRDMVRAQKFLLEHFNIDKLLSVLGGSMGGMQLLQFCALYPDKTFSAVPIASTASHNAQQIALNELARQAIMSDPLWNKGNYYRDKKIPKNGLAVARMAAHITYMSDKGLQERFGRKLQEKKDYKFTFDADFQIESYLRHQGNVFVDRFDANSYLYISRAMDYFDLSKQFKNGLVGAFQNHKTRFLIISFSSDWLYPTKNSKDIVIALNASGTNVAFAEIKTDKGHDSFLVNEPEFLETLKGFLDSNFETFKNEK
;
A
#
# COMPACT_ATOMS: atom_id res chain seq x y z
N GLY A 1 17.65 -21.67 12.60
CA GLY A 1 16.48 -21.71 13.49
C GLY A 1 15.25 -22.23 12.75
N GLU A 2 14.20 -22.57 13.46
CA GLU A 2 12.94 -22.99 12.84
C GLU A 2 12.07 -21.78 12.52
N PRO A 3 11.27 -21.82 11.41
CA PRO A 3 10.29 -20.79 11.12
C PRO A 3 9.23 -20.69 12.23
N TYR A 4 8.85 -19.48 12.59
CA TYR A 4 7.81 -19.25 13.60
C TYR A 4 6.42 -19.71 13.16
N GLY A 5 6.13 -19.70 11.86
CA GLY A 5 4.78 -19.94 11.35
C GLY A 5 3.76 -19.00 11.99
N LEU A 6 2.58 -19.51 12.36
CA LEU A 6 1.56 -18.73 13.07
C LEU A 6 1.85 -18.47 14.55
N LYS A 7 2.99 -18.93 15.08
CA LYS A 7 3.47 -18.53 16.41
C LYS A 7 4.14 -17.15 16.40
N PHE A 8 4.46 -16.60 15.21
CA PHE A 8 4.95 -15.23 15.10
C PHE A 8 3.88 -14.27 15.64
N PRO A 9 4.24 -13.26 16.43
CA PRO A 9 3.25 -12.30 16.94
C PRO A 9 2.62 -11.51 15.79
N VAL A 10 1.34 -11.17 15.94
CA VAL A 10 0.67 -10.27 14.99
C VAL A 10 1.30 -8.87 15.15
N ILE A 11 1.99 -8.44 14.12
CA ILE A 11 2.58 -7.11 14.05
C ILE A 11 1.57 -6.08 13.50
N THR A 12 1.75 -4.83 13.86
CA THR A 12 0.94 -3.70 13.41
C THR A 12 1.77 -2.70 12.60
N ILE A 13 1.12 -1.80 11.88
CA ILE A 13 1.80 -0.65 11.24
C ILE A 13 2.60 0.16 12.28
N ARG A 14 2.08 0.27 13.51
CA ARG A 14 2.78 0.97 14.61
C ARG A 14 4.09 0.27 15.01
N ASP A 15 4.12 -1.06 15.01
CA ASP A 15 5.33 -1.82 15.33
C ASP A 15 6.39 -1.68 14.22
N MET A 16 5.96 -1.69 12.94
CA MET A 16 6.85 -1.42 11.81
C MET A 16 7.49 -0.02 11.94
N VAL A 17 6.71 0.97 12.28
CA VAL A 17 7.17 2.36 12.48
C VAL A 17 8.14 2.49 13.65
N ARG A 18 7.92 1.76 14.74
CA ARG A 18 8.88 1.71 15.86
C ARG A 18 10.22 1.12 15.43
N ALA A 19 10.20 0.07 14.61
CA ALA A 19 11.42 -0.50 14.05
C ALA A 19 12.17 0.50 13.14
N GLN A 20 11.45 1.25 12.31
CA GLN A 20 12.04 2.32 11.49
C GLN A 20 12.68 3.42 12.35
N LYS A 21 12.06 3.80 13.46
CA LYS A 21 12.62 4.78 14.40
C LYS A 21 13.95 4.29 14.99
N PHE A 22 14.07 3.01 15.37
CA PHE A 22 15.35 2.45 15.82
C PHE A 22 16.43 2.48 14.74
N LEU A 23 16.06 2.28 13.47
CA LEU A 23 16.99 2.42 12.35
C LEU A 23 17.55 3.84 12.23
N LEU A 24 16.70 4.87 12.38
CA LEU A 24 17.14 6.26 12.36
C LEU A 24 18.08 6.57 13.53
N GLU A 25 17.81 6.05 14.72
CA GLU A 25 18.68 6.19 15.88
C GLU A 25 20.04 5.52 15.66
N HIS A 26 20.05 4.32 15.07
CA HIS A 26 21.27 3.61 14.73
C HIS A 26 22.19 4.42 13.79
N PHE A 27 21.61 5.16 12.84
CA PHE A 27 22.33 6.04 11.93
C PHE A 27 22.55 7.46 12.49
N ASN A 28 22.15 7.76 13.71
CA ASN A 28 22.21 9.09 14.31
C ASN A 28 21.50 10.16 13.46
N ILE A 29 20.35 9.81 12.86
CA ILE A 29 19.54 10.73 12.08
C ILE A 29 18.47 11.34 12.99
N ASP A 30 18.66 12.61 13.33
CA ASP A 30 17.74 13.32 14.22
C ASP A 30 16.46 13.75 13.51
N LYS A 31 16.57 14.26 12.29
CA LYS A 31 15.42 14.77 11.52
C LYS A 31 15.55 14.44 10.05
N LEU A 32 14.48 13.93 9.47
CA LEU A 32 14.37 13.67 8.04
C LEU A 32 13.88 14.92 7.30
N LEU A 33 14.48 15.20 6.15
CA LEU A 33 14.00 16.22 5.22
C LEU A 33 12.58 15.86 4.74
N SER A 34 12.40 14.62 4.30
CA SER A 34 11.09 14.15 3.82
C SER A 34 10.93 12.65 4.06
N VAL A 35 9.69 12.24 4.33
CA VAL A 35 9.26 10.84 4.31
C VAL A 35 8.22 10.68 3.21
N LEU A 36 8.45 9.71 2.32
CA LEU A 36 7.53 9.38 1.23
C LEU A 36 7.04 7.95 1.40
N GLY A 37 5.76 7.72 1.12
CA GLY A 37 5.19 6.37 1.19
C GLY A 37 3.96 6.20 0.34
N GLY A 38 3.98 5.18 -0.55
CA GLY A 38 2.83 4.77 -1.33
C GLY A 38 2.04 3.65 -0.64
N SER A 39 0.71 3.67 -0.76
CA SER A 39 -0.16 2.59 -0.26
C SER A 39 0.07 2.32 1.24
N MET A 40 0.45 1.09 1.63
CA MET A 40 0.84 0.75 3.00
C MET A 40 2.00 1.62 3.53
N GLY A 41 2.93 2.04 2.65
CA GLY A 41 3.99 2.97 3.01
C GLY A 41 3.45 4.33 3.47
N GLY A 42 2.35 4.79 2.90
CA GLY A 42 1.64 5.99 3.35
C GLY A 42 0.99 5.82 4.73
N MET A 43 0.46 4.62 5.06
CA MET A 43 -0.02 4.32 6.41
C MET A 43 1.12 4.39 7.43
N GLN A 44 2.28 3.80 7.10
CA GLN A 44 3.47 3.84 7.95
C GLN A 44 3.97 5.28 8.14
N LEU A 45 3.97 6.08 7.06
CA LEU A 45 4.34 7.49 7.09
C LEU A 45 3.41 8.29 8.00
N LEU A 46 2.09 8.16 7.85
CA LEU A 46 1.11 8.83 8.70
C LEU A 46 1.28 8.45 10.18
N GLN A 47 1.48 7.15 10.45
CA GLN A 47 1.78 6.64 11.79
C GLN A 47 3.11 7.19 12.33
N PHE A 48 4.14 7.31 11.48
CA PHE A 48 5.45 7.83 11.86
C PHE A 48 5.34 9.31 12.26
N CYS A 49 4.71 10.14 11.43
CA CYS A 49 4.49 11.54 11.74
C CYS A 49 3.69 11.70 13.03
N ALA A 50 2.59 10.94 13.20
CA ALA A 50 1.76 11.03 14.40
C ALA A 50 2.48 10.63 15.70
N LEU A 51 3.43 9.69 15.65
CA LEU A 51 4.20 9.26 16.81
C LEU A 51 5.45 10.13 17.06
N TYR A 52 6.05 10.68 16.02
CA TYR A 52 7.34 11.38 16.07
C TYR A 52 7.27 12.71 15.33
N PRO A 53 6.46 13.66 15.80
CA PRO A 53 6.15 14.92 15.10
C PRO A 53 7.38 15.76 14.75
N ASP A 54 8.43 15.71 15.59
CA ASP A 54 9.65 16.50 15.41
C ASP A 54 10.70 15.83 14.50
N LYS A 55 10.48 14.56 14.12
CA LYS A 55 11.45 13.78 13.34
C LYS A 55 11.34 13.98 11.83
N THR A 56 10.32 14.69 11.36
CA THR A 56 10.06 14.85 9.91
C THR A 56 9.76 16.30 9.57
N PHE A 57 10.48 16.86 8.61
CA PHE A 57 10.22 18.22 8.11
C PHE A 57 9.09 18.23 7.09
N SER A 58 9.06 17.28 6.16
CA SER A 58 7.97 17.13 5.19
C SER A 58 7.55 15.69 4.99
N ALA A 59 6.32 15.45 4.53
CA ALA A 59 5.74 14.13 4.41
C ALA A 59 4.83 14.03 3.18
N VAL A 60 4.97 12.93 2.41
CA VAL A 60 4.18 12.71 1.18
C VAL A 60 3.51 11.33 1.21
N PRO A 61 2.32 11.19 1.83
CA PRO A 61 1.50 10.00 1.65
C PRO A 61 0.91 9.97 0.22
N ILE A 62 1.08 8.85 -0.48
CA ILE A 62 0.69 8.67 -1.88
C ILE A 62 -0.27 7.50 -1.97
N ALA A 63 -1.46 7.69 -2.58
CA ALA A 63 -2.44 6.62 -2.78
C ALA A 63 -2.68 5.80 -1.51
N SER A 64 -3.02 6.44 -0.39
CA SER A 64 -3.07 5.81 0.93
C SER A 64 -4.31 6.24 1.74
N THR A 65 -4.45 5.70 2.93
CA THR A 65 -5.56 5.97 3.85
C THR A 65 -5.11 6.00 5.30
N ALA A 66 -5.88 6.64 6.17
CA ALA A 66 -5.68 6.61 7.63
C ALA A 66 -6.34 5.39 8.31
N SER A 67 -7.19 4.66 7.60
CA SER A 67 -7.80 3.38 8.01
C SER A 67 -8.42 2.68 6.83
N HIS A 68 -8.44 1.33 6.84
CA HIS A 68 -9.16 0.56 5.82
C HIS A 68 -10.66 0.69 5.99
N ASN A 69 -11.37 0.84 4.88
CA ASN A 69 -12.82 0.71 4.79
C ASN A 69 -13.25 -0.75 4.55
N ALA A 70 -14.57 -0.99 4.51
CA ALA A 70 -15.10 -2.33 4.32
C ALA A 70 -14.65 -3.00 3.00
N GLN A 71 -14.51 -2.25 1.90
CA GLN A 71 -14.06 -2.77 0.61
C GLN A 71 -12.62 -3.27 0.67
N GLN A 72 -11.71 -2.49 1.27
CA GLN A 72 -10.31 -2.85 1.41
C GLN A 72 -10.14 -4.07 2.33
N ILE A 73 -10.88 -4.12 3.45
CA ILE A 73 -10.90 -5.26 4.36
C ILE A 73 -11.44 -6.52 3.64
N ALA A 74 -12.51 -6.39 2.85
CA ALA A 74 -13.09 -7.50 2.09
C ALA A 74 -12.13 -8.07 1.05
N LEU A 75 -11.40 -7.22 0.32
CA LEU A 75 -10.38 -7.64 -0.64
C LEU A 75 -9.22 -8.38 0.04
N ASN A 76 -8.76 -7.87 1.18
CA ASN A 76 -7.74 -8.55 1.97
C ASN A 76 -8.25 -9.91 2.51
N GLU A 77 -9.51 -9.97 2.97
CA GLU A 77 -10.10 -11.22 3.45
C GLU A 77 -10.23 -12.26 2.34
N LEU A 78 -10.67 -11.85 1.14
CA LEU A 78 -10.70 -12.72 -0.03
C LEU A 78 -9.33 -13.36 -0.29
N ALA A 79 -8.27 -12.55 -0.29
CA ALA A 79 -6.91 -13.03 -0.50
C ALA A 79 -6.43 -13.97 0.63
N ARG A 80 -6.74 -13.64 1.88
CA ARG A 80 -6.42 -14.52 3.03
C ARG A 80 -7.15 -15.85 2.94
N GLN A 81 -8.43 -15.85 2.59
CA GLN A 81 -9.20 -17.07 2.43
C GLN A 81 -8.67 -17.93 1.28
N ALA A 82 -8.24 -17.33 0.17
CA ALA A 82 -7.59 -18.07 -0.91
C ALA A 82 -6.33 -18.82 -0.43
N ILE A 83 -5.49 -18.17 0.38
CA ILE A 83 -4.29 -18.80 0.95
C ILE A 83 -4.67 -19.89 1.96
N MET A 84 -5.57 -19.59 2.91
CA MET A 84 -5.91 -20.51 4.00
C MET A 84 -6.71 -21.73 3.55
N SER A 85 -7.42 -21.65 2.43
CA SER A 85 -8.14 -22.76 1.82
C SER A 85 -7.24 -23.68 0.97
N ASP A 86 -6.00 -23.27 0.66
CA ASP A 86 -5.06 -24.14 -0.01
C ASP A 86 -4.63 -25.28 0.94
N PRO A 87 -4.86 -26.58 0.57
CA PRO A 87 -4.49 -27.69 1.46
C PRO A 87 -3.01 -27.71 1.88
N LEU A 88 -2.13 -27.15 1.04
CA LEU A 88 -0.69 -27.10 1.31
C LEU A 88 -0.33 -26.03 2.34
N TRP A 89 -1.23 -25.08 2.66
CA TRP A 89 -0.99 -24.11 3.72
C TRP A 89 -0.86 -24.76 5.10
N ASN A 90 -1.52 -25.89 5.33
CA ASN A 90 -1.38 -26.73 6.51
C ASN A 90 -1.42 -25.90 7.83
N LYS A 91 -2.43 -25.05 7.99
CA LYS A 91 -2.56 -24.14 9.16
C LYS A 91 -1.29 -23.33 9.44
N GLY A 92 -0.59 -22.91 8.40
CA GLY A 92 0.64 -22.11 8.48
C GLY A 92 1.93 -22.92 8.73
N ASN A 93 1.87 -24.25 8.78
CA ASN A 93 3.02 -25.12 9.08
C ASN A 93 3.64 -25.79 7.84
N TYR A 94 3.62 -25.15 6.70
CA TYR A 94 4.10 -25.71 5.42
C TYR A 94 5.64 -25.70 5.25
N TYR A 95 6.37 -24.97 6.07
CA TYR A 95 7.82 -24.81 5.93
C TYR A 95 8.60 -26.11 6.07
N ARG A 96 8.20 -27.00 7.00
CA ARG A 96 8.91 -28.26 7.28
C ARG A 96 8.89 -29.20 6.09
N ASP A 97 7.74 -29.29 5.42
CA ASP A 97 7.53 -30.18 4.27
C ASP A 97 7.99 -29.55 2.96
N LYS A 98 8.44 -28.30 2.98
CA LYS A 98 8.77 -27.50 1.78
C LYS A 98 7.64 -27.47 0.74
N LYS A 99 6.39 -27.60 1.22
CA LYS A 99 5.17 -27.59 0.39
C LYS A 99 4.52 -26.23 0.50
N ILE A 100 4.85 -25.33 -0.42
CA ILE A 100 4.31 -23.96 -0.43
C ILE A 100 2.85 -24.00 -0.92
N PRO A 101 1.91 -23.25 -0.30
CA PRO A 101 0.52 -23.10 -0.75
C PRO A 101 0.45 -22.24 -2.01
N LYS A 102 0.95 -22.77 -3.12
CA LYS A 102 1.17 -22.05 -4.37
C LYS A 102 -0.13 -21.55 -4.99
N ASN A 103 -1.17 -22.40 -4.97
CA ASN A 103 -2.43 -22.06 -5.63
C ASN A 103 -3.14 -20.93 -4.88
N GLY A 104 -3.23 -21.03 -3.55
CA GLY A 104 -3.85 -19.99 -2.73
C GLY A 104 -3.13 -18.65 -2.81
N LEU A 105 -1.78 -18.68 -2.74
CA LEU A 105 -0.97 -17.47 -2.84
C LEU A 105 -1.05 -16.84 -4.25
N ALA A 106 -1.08 -17.66 -5.30
CA ALA A 106 -1.25 -17.18 -6.68
C ALA A 106 -2.62 -16.50 -6.86
N VAL A 107 -3.70 -17.11 -6.37
CA VAL A 107 -5.06 -16.52 -6.45
C VAL A 107 -5.13 -15.20 -5.65
N ALA A 108 -4.53 -15.14 -4.45
CA ALA A 108 -4.43 -13.91 -3.69
C ALA A 108 -3.72 -12.79 -4.48
N ARG A 109 -2.64 -13.12 -5.20
CA ARG A 109 -1.92 -12.16 -6.05
C ARG A 109 -2.74 -11.75 -7.28
N MET A 110 -3.48 -12.66 -7.90
CA MET A 110 -4.37 -12.34 -9.01
C MET A 110 -5.44 -11.32 -8.58
N ALA A 111 -6.08 -11.53 -7.43
CA ALA A 111 -7.05 -10.58 -6.87
C ALA A 111 -6.41 -9.20 -6.64
N ALA A 112 -5.21 -9.16 -6.06
CA ALA A 112 -4.47 -7.92 -5.86
C ALA A 112 -4.16 -7.19 -7.19
N HIS A 113 -3.74 -7.90 -8.23
CA HIS A 113 -3.48 -7.29 -9.54
C HIS A 113 -4.71 -6.66 -10.19
N ILE A 114 -5.89 -7.22 -9.99
CA ILE A 114 -7.14 -6.60 -10.45
C ILE A 114 -7.34 -5.25 -9.75
N THR A 115 -7.02 -5.14 -8.47
CA THR A 115 -7.21 -3.89 -7.72
C THR A 115 -6.17 -2.82 -8.02
N TYR A 116 -5.01 -3.19 -8.54
CA TYR A 116 -3.92 -2.24 -8.83
C TYR A 116 -4.11 -1.49 -10.15
N MET A 117 -4.90 -2.04 -11.07
CA MET A 117 -5.19 -1.44 -12.37
C MET A 117 -6.59 -0.80 -12.37
N SER A 118 -6.77 0.24 -13.16
CA SER A 118 -8.10 0.78 -13.41
C SER A 118 -8.89 -0.09 -14.41
N ASP A 119 -10.22 0.02 -14.41
CA ASP A 119 -11.06 -0.59 -15.43
C ASP A 119 -10.62 -0.16 -16.85
N LYS A 120 -10.42 1.13 -17.05
CA LYS A 120 -9.93 1.67 -18.32
C LYS A 120 -8.58 1.09 -18.72
N GLY A 121 -7.61 1.03 -17.80
CA GLY A 121 -6.29 0.46 -18.06
C GLY A 121 -6.35 -1.03 -18.41
N LEU A 122 -7.20 -1.81 -17.73
CA LEU A 122 -7.47 -3.20 -18.07
C LEU A 122 -8.09 -3.34 -19.45
N GLN A 123 -9.10 -2.51 -19.77
CA GLN A 123 -9.79 -2.54 -21.05
C GLN A 123 -8.87 -2.16 -22.22
N GLU A 124 -8.07 -1.11 -22.08
CA GLU A 124 -7.13 -0.68 -23.13
C GLU A 124 -6.02 -1.70 -23.38
N ARG A 125 -5.50 -2.29 -22.31
CA ARG A 125 -4.41 -3.25 -22.42
C ARG A 125 -4.86 -4.60 -22.96
N PHE A 126 -5.94 -5.14 -22.44
CA PHE A 126 -6.38 -6.51 -22.72
C PHE A 126 -7.69 -6.59 -23.50
N GLY A 127 -8.69 -5.78 -23.15
CA GLY A 127 -10.02 -5.86 -23.73
C GLY A 127 -10.54 -7.31 -23.74
N ARG A 128 -11.03 -7.75 -24.88
CA ARG A 128 -11.43 -9.15 -25.14
C ARG A 128 -10.43 -9.88 -26.03
N LYS A 129 -9.17 -9.46 -26.03
CA LYS A 129 -8.12 -10.06 -26.86
C LYS A 129 -7.90 -11.52 -26.46
N LEU A 130 -7.98 -12.39 -27.45
CA LEU A 130 -7.64 -13.81 -27.29
C LEU A 130 -6.11 -13.98 -27.27
N GLN A 131 -5.67 -15.11 -26.72
CA GLN A 131 -4.31 -15.59 -26.91
C GLN A 131 -4.03 -15.80 -28.42
N GLU A 132 -2.92 -16.37 -28.81
CA GLU A 132 -2.56 -16.64 -30.20
C GLU A 132 -3.54 -17.62 -30.92
N LYS A 133 -4.85 -17.26 -30.93
CA LYS A 133 -5.94 -18.08 -31.43
C LYS A 133 -7.00 -17.23 -32.12
N LYS A 134 -7.72 -17.85 -33.08
CA LYS A 134 -8.81 -17.16 -33.78
C LYS A 134 -10.17 -17.33 -33.09
N ASP A 135 -10.38 -18.43 -32.35
CA ASP A 135 -11.66 -18.80 -31.74
C ASP A 135 -11.51 -19.28 -30.28
N TYR A 136 -12.62 -19.34 -29.54
CA TYR A 136 -12.69 -19.90 -28.19
C TYR A 136 -12.47 -21.41 -28.21
N LYS A 137 -11.77 -21.94 -27.22
CA LYS A 137 -11.59 -23.40 -27.04
C LYS A 137 -12.78 -24.07 -26.36
N PHE A 138 -13.64 -23.31 -25.70
CA PHE A 138 -14.73 -23.81 -24.85
C PHE A 138 -14.26 -24.79 -23.76
N THR A 139 -13.07 -24.52 -23.18
CA THR A 139 -12.47 -25.28 -22.08
C THR A 139 -12.23 -24.33 -20.91
N PHE A 140 -11.67 -24.84 -19.78
CA PHE A 140 -11.25 -24.01 -18.63
C PHE A 140 -9.78 -23.52 -18.74
N ASP A 141 -9.13 -23.72 -19.87
CA ASP A 141 -7.84 -23.09 -20.16
C ASP A 141 -8.00 -21.60 -20.45
N ALA A 142 -6.90 -20.86 -20.38
CA ALA A 142 -6.92 -19.44 -20.69
C ALA A 142 -7.20 -19.21 -22.18
N ASP A 143 -8.32 -18.59 -22.50
CA ASP A 143 -8.64 -18.08 -23.84
C ASP A 143 -8.26 -16.61 -24.00
N PHE A 144 -8.49 -15.79 -22.98
CA PHE A 144 -8.21 -14.36 -23.02
C PHE A 144 -6.81 -14.03 -22.52
N GLN A 145 -6.23 -12.96 -23.06
CA GLN A 145 -4.91 -12.49 -22.65
C GLN A 145 -4.88 -12.09 -21.16
N ILE A 146 -5.95 -11.50 -20.64
CA ILE A 146 -6.04 -11.12 -19.22
C ILE A 146 -5.95 -12.35 -18.29
N GLU A 147 -6.53 -13.49 -18.68
CA GLU A 147 -6.44 -14.71 -17.86
C GLU A 147 -5.01 -15.22 -17.76
N SER A 148 -4.29 -15.27 -18.88
CA SER A 148 -2.86 -15.62 -18.90
C SER A 148 -2.01 -14.64 -18.13
N TYR A 149 -2.29 -13.35 -18.26
CA TYR A 149 -1.61 -12.30 -17.49
C TYR A 149 -1.76 -12.52 -15.99
N LEU A 150 -2.98 -12.71 -15.50
CA LEU A 150 -3.23 -12.92 -14.08
C LEU A 150 -2.58 -14.20 -13.56
N ARG A 151 -2.69 -15.31 -14.30
CA ARG A 151 -2.02 -16.57 -13.96
C ARG A 151 -0.50 -16.40 -13.89
N HIS A 152 0.10 -15.69 -14.85
CA HIS A 152 1.53 -15.39 -14.85
C HIS A 152 1.94 -14.57 -13.61
N GLN A 153 1.21 -13.50 -13.30
CA GLN A 153 1.49 -12.65 -12.12
C GLN A 153 1.37 -13.43 -10.82
N GLY A 154 0.39 -14.32 -10.71
CA GLY A 154 0.24 -15.20 -9.56
C GLY A 154 1.44 -16.16 -9.42
N ASN A 155 1.83 -16.83 -10.50
CA ASN A 155 2.94 -17.80 -10.50
C ASN A 155 4.29 -17.14 -10.15
N VAL A 156 4.61 -16.00 -10.77
CA VAL A 156 5.85 -15.28 -10.48
C VAL A 156 5.92 -14.81 -9.02
N PHE A 157 4.77 -14.45 -8.44
CA PHE A 157 4.71 -13.99 -7.05
C PHE A 157 5.02 -15.10 -6.04
N VAL A 158 4.57 -16.32 -6.30
CA VAL A 158 4.78 -17.50 -5.45
C VAL A 158 6.27 -17.78 -5.20
N ASP A 159 7.12 -17.52 -6.17
CA ASP A 159 8.56 -17.81 -6.08
C ASP A 159 9.32 -16.78 -5.21
N ARG A 160 8.71 -15.64 -4.90
CA ARG A 160 9.37 -14.52 -4.20
C ARG A 160 8.67 -14.04 -2.93
N PHE A 161 7.52 -14.60 -2.60
CA PHE A 161 6.75 -14.14 -1.44
C PHE A 161 6.24 -15.28 -0.58
N ASP A 162 6.23 -15.07 0.72
CA ASP A 162 5.78 -16.05 1.69
C ASP A 162 4.30 -15.89 2.03
N ALA A 163 3.55 -16.99 2.05
CA ALA A 163 2.10 -16.97 2.26
C ALA A 163 1.72 -16.49 3.67
N ASN A 164 2.43 -16.91 4.71
CA ASN A 164 2.15 -16.41 6.06
C ASN A 164 2.48 -14.92 6.17
N SER A 165 3.57 -14.44 5.55
CA SER A 165 3.90 -13.02 5.50
C SER A 165 2.77 -12.21 4.86
N TYR A 166 2.13 -12.73 3.80
CA TYR A 166 0.96 -12.08 3.18
C TYR A 166 -0.20 -11.94 4.18
N LEU A 167 -0.49 -13.00 4.95
CA LEU A 167 -1.53 -12.98 5.98
C LEU A 167 -1.24 -11.91 7.05
N TYR A 168 -0.02 -11.87 7.56
CA TYR A 168 0.39 -10.91 8.59
C TYR A 168 0.34 -9.46 8.09
N ILE A 169 0.89 -9.20 6.90
CA ILE A 169 0.93 -7.84 6.33
C ILE A 169 -0.49 -7.33 6.03
N SER A 170 -1.34 -8.16 5.40
CA SER A 170 -2.72 -7.76 5.12
C SER A 170 -3.52 -7.53 6.41
N ARG A 171 -3.27 -8.32 7.45
CA ARG A 171 -3.91 -8.11 8.76
C ARG A 171 -3.40 -6.85 9.45
N ALA A 172 -2.11 -6.52 9.34
CA ALA A 172 -1.56 -5.28 9.87
C ALA A 172 -2.20 -4.04 9.23
N MET A 173 -2.48 -4.09 7.92
CA MET A 173 -3.20 -3.02 7.22
C MET A 173 -4.66 -2.91 7.68
N ASP A 174 -5.38 -4.04 7.86
CA ASP A 174 -6.77 -4.02 8.33
C ASP A 174 -6.92 -3.51 9.77
N TYR A 175 -5.93 -3.77 10.63
CA TYR A 175 -5.91 -3.27 12.00
C TYR A 175 -5.47 -1.82 12.11
N PHE A 176 -4.94 -1.25 11.04
CA PHE A 176 -4.55 0.15 11.04
C PHE A 176 -5.77 1.06 11.05
N ASP A 177 -5.91 1.81 12.12
CA ASP A 177 -6.87 2.89 12.28
C ASP A 177 -6.23 3.98 13.11
N LEU A 178 -5.69 4.99 12.43
CA LEU A 178 -4.97 6.08 13.08
C LEU A 178 -5.91 6.93 13.94
N SER A 179 -7.19 7.03 13.55
CA SER A 179 -8.17 7.84 14.29
C SER A 179 -8.46 7.29 15.69
N LYS A 180 -8.40 5.97 15.86
CA LYS A 180 -8.65 5.32 17.16
C LYS A 180 -7.49 5.43 18.14
N GLN A 181 -6.30 5.84 17.67
CA GLN A 181 -5.10 5.89 18.50
C GLN A 181 -4.93 7.21 19.28
N PHE A 182 -5.69 8.25 18.91
CA PHE A 182 -5.55 9.59 19.47
C PHE A 182 -6.88 10.15 19.96
N LYS A 183 -6.80 10.93 21.05
CA LYS A 183 -7.93 11.73 21.49
C LYS A 183 -8.29 12.74 20.39
N ASN A 184 -9.54 12.92 20.10
CA ASN A 184 -10.07 13.74 18.99
C ASN A 184 -9.82 13.13 17.58
N GLY A 185 -9.64 11.81 17.49
CA GLY A 185 -9.57 11.11 16.23
C GLY A 185 -8.36 11.49 15.37
N LEU A 186 -8.56 11.53 14.06
CA LEU A 186 -7.48 11.83 13.11
C LEU A 186 -6.96 13.27 13.24
N VAL A 187 -7.81 14.23 13.63
CA VAL A 187 -7.39 15.60 13.90
C VAL A 187 -6.40 15.63 15.06
N GLY A 188 -6.67 14.88 16.12
CA GLY A 188 -5.78 14.78 17.28
C GLY A 188 -4.44 14.14 16.98
N ALA A 189 -4.38 13.26 15.97
CA ALA A 189 -3.13 12.63 15.53
C ALA A 189 -2.12 13.65 14.98
N PHE A 190 -2.60 14.78 14.45
CA PHE A 190 -1.77 15.79 13.80
C PHE A 190 -1.82 17.16 14.49
N GLN A 191 -2.38 17.23 15.69
CA GLN A 191 -2.44 18.48 16.44
C GLN A 191 -1.02 19.00 16.81
N ASN A 192 -0.77 20.27 16.56
CA ASN A 192 0.52 20.94 16.80
C ASN A 192 1.70 20.44 15.93
N HIS A 193 1.43 19.78 14.81
CA HIS A 193 2.47 19.35 13.88
C HIS A 193 3.06 20.53 13.11
N LYS A 194 4.38 20.52 12.94
CA LYS A 194 5.12 21.46 12.07
C LYS A 194 5.48 20.84 10.73
N THR A 195 5.24 19.54 10.56
CA THR A 195 5.50 18.80 9.32
C THR A 195 4.64 19.38 8.18
N ARG A 196 5.25 19.59 7.03
CA ARG A 196 4.57 20.03 5.80
C ARG A 196 4.13 18.81 5.02
N PHE A 197 2.84 18.71 4.70
CA PHE A 197 2.29 17.57 3.98
C PHE A 197 1.98 17.89 2.52
N LEU A 198 2.27 16.94 1.63
CA LEU A 198 1.69 16.86 0.30
C LEU A 198 0.97 15.52 0.18
N ILE A 199 -0.36 15.56 0.09
CA ILE A 199 -1.17 14.35 -0.10
C ILE A 199 -1.40 14.15 -1.59
N ILE A 200 -1.06 12.95 -2.12
CA ILE A 200 -1.24 12.64 -3.54
C ILE A 200 -2.21 11.47 -3.70
N SER A 201 -3.20 11.63 -4.58
CA SER A 201 -4.11 10.57 -5.02
C SER A 201 -4.11 10.46 -6.55
N PHE A 202 -4.64 9.36 -7.07
CA PHE A 202 -4.80 9.12 -8.49
C PHE A 202 -6.28 8.96 -8.85
N SER A 203 -6.73 9.64 -9.88
CA SER A 203 -8.16 9.76 -10.22
C SER A 203 -8.83 8.42 -10.54
N SER A 204 -8.07 7.43 -11.02
CA SER A 204 -8.54 6.10 -11.37
C SER A 204 -8.24 5.02 -10.34
N ASP A 205 -7.67 5.38 -9.19
CA ASP A 205 -7.42 4.45 -8.10
C ASP A 205 -8.74 4.10 -7.38
N TRP A 206 -9.18 2.87 -7.55
CA TRP A 206 -10.39 2.36 -6.89
C TRP A 206 -10.11 1.51 -5.64
N LEU A 207 -8.82 1.14 -5.43
CA LEU A 207 -8.38 0.50 -4.20
C LEU A 207 -8.27 1.52 -3.05
N TYR A 208 -7.63 2.66 -3.30
CA TYR A 208 -7.57 3.81 -2.40
C TYR A 208 -8.12 5.06 -3.10
N PRO A 209 -9.45 5.15 -3.25
CA PRO A 209 -10.08 6.29 -3.94
C PRO A 209 -9.67 7.62 -3.33
N THR A 210 -9.67 8.67 -4.14
CA THR A 210 -9.33 10.06 -3.75
C THR A 210 -10.03 10.51 -2.46
N LYS A 211 -11.22 9.95 -2.15
CA LYS A 211 -11.91 10.22 -0.88
C LYS A 211 -11.04 9.90 0.34
N ASN A 212 -10.29 8.80 0.32
CA ASN A 212 -9.40 8.44 1.43
C ASN A 212 -8.33 9.52 1.68
N SER A 213 -7.75 10.05 0.61
CA SER A 213 -6.78 11.16 0.69
C SER A 213 -7.43 12.45 1.17
N LYS A 214 -8.64 12.77 0.69
CA LYS A 214 -9.40 13.94 1.15
C LYS A 214 -9.75 13.89 2.63
N ASP A 215 -10.06 12.73 3.18
CA ASP A 215 -10.32 12.57 4.62
C ASP A 215 -9.07 12.93 5.45
N ILE A 216 -7.87 12.57 4.97
CA ILE A 216 -6.59 12.96 5.59
C ILE A 216 -6.37 14.48 5.48
N VAL A 217 -6.60 15.07 4.30
CA VAL A 217 -6.45 16.52 4.08
C VAL A 217 -7.37 17.32 5.00
N ILE A 218 -8.62 16.90 5.15
CA ILE A 218 -9.59 17.55 6.05
C ILE A 218 -9.08 17.53 7.49
N ALA A 219 -8.55 16.39 7.95
CA ALA A 219 -8.03 16.28 9.31
C ALA A 219 -6.78 17.13 9.52
N LEU A 220 -5.85 17.18 8.57
CA LEU A 220 -4.66 18.01 8.61
C LEU A 220 -5.01 19.51 8.63
N ASN A 221 -5.95 19.94 7.78
CA ASN A 221 -6.45 21.33 7.82
C ASN A 221 -7.11 21.66 9.15
N ALA A 222 -7.96 20.78 9.68
CA ALA A 222 -8.64 20.99 10.96
C ALA A 222 -7.67 21.03 12.17
N SER A 223 -6.51 20.36 12.06
CA SER A 223 -5.45 20.44 13.08
C SER A 223 -4.54 21.66 12.96
N GLY A 224 -4.72 22.49 11.92
CA GLY A 224 -3.85 23.63 11.62
C GLY A 224 -2.50 23.24 10.99
N THR A 225 -2.36 22.00 10.51
CA THR A 225 -1.13 21.51 9.88
C THR A 225 -1.04 21.98 8.44
N ASN A 226 0.15 22.38 7.98
CA ASN A 226 0.38 22.78 6.58
C ASN A 226 0.21 21.58 5.65
N VAL A 227 -0.77 21.64 4.75
CA VAL A 227 -1.07 20.57 3.80
C VAL A 227 -1.39 21.11 2.41
N ALA A 228 -0.77 20.52 1.40
CA ALA A 228 -1.14 20.60 -0.01
C ALA A 228 -1.77 19.29 -0.47
N PHE A 229 -2.62 19.35 -1.48
CA PHE A 229 -3.26 18.17 -2.06
C PHE A 229 -3.17 18.20 -3.58
N ALA A 230 -2.81 17.07 -4.18
CA ALA A 230 -2.80 16.87 -5.63
C ALA A 230 -3.56 15.58 -5.99
N GLU A 231 -4.56 15.69 -6.86
CA GLU A 231 -5.21 14.58 -7.52
C GLU A 231 -4.67 14.46 -8.94
N ILE A 232 -3.78 13.48 -9.16
CA ILE A 232 -3.18 13.26 -10.47
C ILE A 232 -4.19 12.55 -11.39
N LYS A 233 -4.45 13.13 -12.55
CA LYS A 233 -5.36 12.56 -13.55
C LYS A 233 -4.65 11.47 -14.35
N THR A 234 -5.03 10.23 -14.14
CA THR A 234 -4.43 9.06 -14.79
C THR A 234 -5.44 7.93 -14.94
N ASP A 235 -5.19 7.00 -15.85
CA ASP A 235 -5.96 5.78 -16.05
C ASP A 235 -5.20 4.51 -15.59
N LYS A 236 -4.03 4.67 -14.97
CA LYS A 236 -3.15 3.54 -14.59
C LYS A 236 -3.54 2.88 -13.27
N GLY A 237 -4.52 3.42 -12.53
CA GLY A 237 -5.02 2.86 -11.28
C GLY A 237 -4.11 3.12 -10.08
N HIS A 238 -4.12 2.19 -9.12
CA HIS A 238 -3.36 2.29 -7.88
C HIS A 238 -1.84 2.33 -8.12
N ASP A 239 -1.34 1.54 -9.06
CA ASP A 239 0.10 1.44 -9.37
C ASP A 239 0.67 2.67 -10.09
N SER A 240 -0.10 3.75 -10.27
CA SER A 240 0.35 4.97 -10.96
C SER A 240 1.64 5.56 -10.38
N PHE A 241 1.88 5.43 -9.08
CA PHE A 241 3.12 5.91 -8.44
C PHE A 241 4.35 5.01 -8.70
N LEU A 242 4.15 3.82 -9.29
CA LEU A 242 5.22 2.87 -9.64
C LEU A 242 5.62 2.92 -11.11
N VAL A 243 4.88 3.69 -11.90
CA VAL A 243 5.11 3.81 -13.35
C VAL A 243 5.44 5.25 -13.72
N ASN A 244 5.89 5.47 -14.95
CA ASN A 244 6.16 6.80 -15.44
C ASN A 244 4.85 7.61 -15.59
N GLU A 245 4.61 8.52 -14.65
CA GLU A 245 3.49 9.46 -14.62
C GLU A 245 4.07 10.87 -14.46
N PRO A 246 4.22 11.63 -15.55
CA PRO A 246 4.95 12.90 -15.53
C PRO A 246 4.40 13.92 -14.54
N GLU A 247 3.08 14.12 -14.50
CA GLU A 247 2.42 15.07 -13.58
C GLU A 247 2.72 14.72 -12.11
N PHE A 248 2.71 13.43 -11.76
CA PHE A 248 3.10 12.96 -10.42
C PHE A 248 4.56 13.28 -10.10
N LEU A 249 5.48 12.97 -11.02
CA LEU A 249 6.91 13.17 -10.80
C LEU A 249 7.26 14.66 -10.68
N GLU A 250 6.67 15.51 -11.50
CA GLU A 250 6.87 16.97 -11.46
C GLU A 250 6.30 17.57 -10.16
N THR A 251 5.09 17.15 -9.75
CA THR A 251 4.47 17.59 -8.49
C THR A 251 5.32 17.21 -7.29
N LEU A 252 5.78 15.95 -7.25
CA LEU A 252 6.63 15.45 -6.16
C LEU A 252 7.97 16.19 -6.12
N LYS A 253 8.61 16.36 -7.29
CA LYS A 253 9.89 17.07 -7.41
C LYS A 253 9.76 18.50 -6.93
N GLY A 254 8.76 19.25 -7.40
CA GLY A 254 8.54 20.65 -7.01
C GLY A 254 8.36 20.80 -5.49
N PHE A 255 7.58 19.89 -4.86
CA PHE A 255 7.41 19.89 -3.41
C PHE A 255 8.72 19.60 -2.67
N LEU A 256 9.49 18.60 -3.11
CA LEU A 256 10.76 18.26 -2.47
C LEU A 256 11.81 19.34 -2.61
N ASP A 257 11.97 19.95 -3.79
CA ASP A 257 12.90 21.05 -4.04
C ASP A 257 12.59 22.25 -3.15
N SER A 258 11.32 22.67 -3.09
CA SER A 258 10.88 23.79 -2.24
C SER A 258 11.15 23.52 -0.75
N ASN A 259 10.90 22.30 -0.28
CA ASN A 259 11.16 21.94 1.10
C ASN A 259 12.65 21.80 1.42
N PHE A 260 13.46 21.35 0.45
CA PHE A 260 14.91 21.27 0.62
C PHE A 260 15.52 22.66 0.85
N GLU A 261 15.17 23.66 0.05
CA GLU A 261 15.67 25.03 0.21
C GLU A 261 15.25 25.61 1.56
N THR A 262 14.01 25.37 1.97
CA THR A 262 13.52 25.86 3.30
C THR A 262 14.26 25.15 4.44
N PHE A 263 14.39 23.82 4.39
CA PHE A 263 15.06 23.02 5.41
C PHE A 263 16.53 23.39 5.59
N LYS A 264 17.21 23.72 4.48
CA LYS A 264 18.60 24.17 4.49
C LYS A 264 18.77 25.51 5.21
N ASN A 265 17.79 26.39 5.09
CA ASN A 265 17.82 27.72 5.72
C ASN A 265 17.41 27.72 7.21
N GLU A 266 16.79 26.62 7.70
CA GLU A 266 16.41 26.45 9.11
C GLU A 266 17.53 25.79 9.96
N LYS A 267 18.60 25.30 9.33
CA LYS A 267 19.81 24.76 9.99
C LYS A 267 20.87 25.81 10.18
#